data_498ba6ae91956ec5db50302567ef4251
#
_entry.id   498ba6ae91956ec5db50302567ef4251
#
_cell.length_a   1.000
_cell.length_b   1.000
_cell.length_c   1.000
_cell.angle_alpha   90.00
_cell.angle_beta   90.00
_cell.angle_gamma   90.00
#
_symmetry.space_group_name_H-M   'P 1'
#
loop_
_entity.id
_entity.type
_entity.pdbx_description
1 polymer ?
#
loop_
_entity_poly.entity_id
_entity_poly.type
_entity_poly.pdbx_seq_one_letter_code
_entity_poly.pdbx_strand_id
1 'polypeptide(L)'
;MGNQQPVVSIIIPIYNVESYLRCCLNSILAQTFQSWEAVLVDDGSKDNCGKICDEYAAMNSRFRVIHKENGGLTSARNAGLAMASGE
;
A
#
# COMPACT_ATOMS: atom_id res chain seq x y z
N MET A 1 17.71 4.46 16.53
CA MET A 1 17.32 5.24 16.17
C MET A 1 16.04 5.29 15.69
N GLY A 2 15.13 5.44 16.34
CA GLY A 2 13.75 5.30 16.09
C GLY A 2 13.18 6.23 15.07
N ASN A 3 13.89 7.15 14.62
CA ASN A 3 13.32 8.09 13.68
C ASN A 3 13.79 7.88 12.28
N GLN A 4 14.09 6.64 11.94
CA GLN A 4 14.52 6.34 10.61
C GLN A 4 13.41 6.54 9.61
N GLN A 5 13.72 7.22 8.52
CA GLN A 5 12.82 7.39 7.41
C GLN A 5 12.97 6.22 6.45
N PRO A 6 11.90 5.78 5.81
CA PRO A 6 12.05 4.76 4.77
C PRO A 6 12.86 5.31 3.61
N VAL A 7 13.71 4.47 3.05
CA VAL A 7 14.50 4.83 1.88
C VAL A 7 13.65 4.70 0.62
N VAL A 8 12.74 3.73 0.60
CA VAL A 8 11.92 3.44 -0.58
C VAL A 8 10.46 3.51 -0.20
N SER A 9 9.68 4.25 -0.98
CA SER A 9 8.23 4.25 -0.86
C SER A 9 7.65 3.53 -2.05
N ILE A 10 6.86 2.48 -1.78
CA ILE A 10 6.20 1.70 -2.81
C ILE A 10 4.74 2.12 -2.84
N ILE A 11 4.27 2.62 -3.97
CA ILE A 11 2.89 3.07 -4.10
C ILE A 11 2.16 2.04 -4.94
N ILE A 12 1.16 1.42 -4.34
CA ILE A 12 0.43 0.32 -4.97
C ILE A 12 -1.02 0.73 -5.16
N PRO A 13 -1.40 1.10 -6.38
CA PRO A 13 -2.82 1.36 -6.68
C PRO A 13 -3.56 0.03 -6.74
N ILE A 14 -4.68 -0.04 -6.06
CA ILE A 14 -5.43 -1.28 -5.90
C ILE A 14 -6.87 -1.06 -6.34
N TYR A 15 -7.34 -1.89 -7.28
CA TYR A 15 -8.72 -1.84 -7.71
C TYR A 15 -9.15 -3.22 -8.17
N ASN A 16 -10.03 -3.85 -7.39
CA ASN A 16 -10.65 -5.14 -7.74
C ASN A 16 -9.63 -6.22 -8.11
N VAL A 17 -8.55 -6.32 -7.30
CA VAL A 17 -7.49 -7.32 -7.56
C VAL A 17 -7.37 -8.31 -6.40
N GLU A 18 -8.50 -8.62 -5.78
CA GLU A 18 -8.50 -9.45 -4.59
C GLU A 18 -7.74 -10.76 -4.78
N SER A 19 -7.87 -11.39 -5.93
CA SER A 19 -7.24 -12.69 -6.16
C SER A 19 -5.71 -12.63 -6.21
N TYR A 20 -5.14 -11.45 -6.42
CA TYR A 20 -3.68 -11.27 -6.48
C TYR A 20 -3.11 -10.57 -5.28
N LEU A 21 -3.94 -9.88 -4.52
CA LEU A 21 -3.46 -8.90 -3.57
C LEU A 21 -2.64 -9.52 -2.46
N ARG A 22 -3.11 -10.61 -1.87
CA ARG A 22 -2.36 -11.25 -0.79
C ARG A 22 -1.00 -11.75 -1.27
N CYS A 23 -0.93 -12.29 -2.47
CA CYS A 23 0.32 -12.76 -3.03
C CYS A 23 1.29 -11.59 -3.22
N CYS A 24 0.80 -10.47 -3.73
CA CYS A 24 1.59 -9.28 -3.92
C CYS A 24 2.15 -8.75 -2.59
N LEU A 25 1.28 -8.61 -1.60
CA LEU A 25 1.69 -8.07 -0.30
C LEU A 25 2.64 -9.01 0.42
N ASN A 26 2.43 -10.31 0.31
CA ASN A 26 3.33 -11.29 0.91
C ASN A 26 4.70 -11.25 0.26
N SER A 27 4.77 -10.99 -1.04
CA SER A 27 6.05 -10.83 -1.72
C SER A 27 6.84 -9.65 -1.17
N ILE A 28 6.16 -8.56 -0.88
CA ILE A 28 6.80 -7.39 -0.30
C ILE A 28 7.35 -7.72 1.08
N LEU A 29 6.58 -8.44 1.89
CA LEU A 29 7.01 -8.82 3.22
C LEU A 29 8.20 -9.78 3.19
N ALA A 30 8.33 -10.57 2.14
CA ALA A 30 9.37 -11.59 2.05
C ALA A 30 10.74 -11.03 1.68
N GLN A 31 10.80 -9.80 1.18
CA GLN A 31 12.09 -9.26 0.76
C GLN A 31 12.96 -8.94 1.98
N THR A 32 14.26 -8.96 1.77
CA THR A 32 15.19 -8.77 2.87
C THR A 32 15.46 -7.31 3.23
N PHE A 33 15.27 -6.41 2.26
CA PHE A 33 15.48 -5.00 2.51
C PHE A 33 14.37 -4.47 3.41
N GLN A 34 14.72 -3.77 4.49
CA GLN A 34 13.75 -3.39 5.50
C GLN A 34 13.40 -1.91 5.52
N SER A 35 14.11 -1.07 4.79
CA SER A 35 13.88 0.37 4.82
C SER A 35 12.86 0.79 3.77
N TRP A 36 11.64 0.30 3.89
CA TRP A 36 10.58 0.59 2.93
C TRP A 36 9.27 0.91 3.63
N GLU A 37 8.42 1.62 2.92
CA GLU A 37 7.01 1.73 3.28
C GLU A 37 6.20 1.41 2.04
N ALA A 38 5.01 0.90 2.21
CA ALA A 38 4.11 0.63 1.10
C ALA A 38 2.81 1.36 1.35
N VAL A 39 2.43 2.23 0.42
CA VAL A 39 1.18 2.95 0.49
C VAL A 39 0.19 2.24 -0.41
N LEU A 40 -0.79 1.60 0.20
CA LEU A 40 -1.79 0.81 -0.51
C LEU A 40 -2.98 1.73 -0.76
N VAL A 41 -3.19 2.08 -2.02
CA VAL A 41 -4.28 3.00 -2.37
C VAL A 41 -5.44 2.19 -2.93
N ASP A 42 -6.45 1.98 -2.10
CA ASP A 42 -7.65 1.27 -2.49
C ASP A 42 -8.54 2.24 -3.26
N ASP A 43 -8.55 2.12 -4.57
CA ASP A 43 -9.22 3.06 -5.46
C ASP A 43 -10.67 2.67 -5.67
N GLY A 44 -11.42 2.54 -4.58
CA GLY A 44 -12.83 2.24 -4.63
C GLY A 44 -13.14 0.80 -5.00
N SER A 45 -12.30 -0.15 -4.57
CA SER A 45 -12.51 -1.56 -4.87
C SER A 45 -13.85 -2.04 -4.34
N LYS A 46 -14.54 -2.83 -5.16
CA LYS A 46 -15.84 -3.39 -4.79
C LYS A 46 -15.72 -4.79 -4.19
N ASP A 47 -14.54 -5.38 -4.25
CA ASP A 47 -14.28 -6.68 -3.65
C ASP A 47 -13.69 -6.48 -2.26
N ASN A 48 -12.97 -7.47 -1.73
CA ASN A 48 -12.44 -7.40 -0.38
C ASN A 48 -11.05 -6.76 -0.30
N CYS A 49 -10.59 -6.08 -1.35
CA CYS A 49 -9.28 -5.45 -1.33
C CYS A 49 -9.09 -4.49 -0.16
N GLY A 50 -10.10 -3.65 0.10
CA GLY A 50 -9.99 -2.70 1.20
C GLY A 50 -9.78 -3.38 2.54
N LYS A 51 -10.52 -4.46 2.77
CA LYS A 51 -10.40 -5.22 4.01
C LYS A 51 -9.04 -5.89 4.11
N ILE A 52 -8.54 -6.45 3.01
CA ILE A 52 -7.24 -7.09 2.99
C ILE A 52 -6.13 -6.07 3.27
N CYS A 53 -6.22 -4.88 2.68
CA CYS A 53 -5.26 -3.82 2.94
C CYS A 53 -5.23 -3.48 4.43
N ASP A 54 -6.40 -3.35 5.06
CA ASP A 54 -6.48 -3.02 6.47
C ASP A 54 -5.86 -4.11 7.33
N GLU A 55 -6.05 -5.37 6.95
CA GLU A 55 -5.44 -6.48 7.67
C GLU A 55 -3.93 -6.38 7.67
N TYR A 56 -3.34 -6.09 6.51
CA TYR A 56 -1.89 -6.01 6.40
C TYR A 56 -1.34 -4.78 7.13
N ALA A 57 -2.06 -3.67 7.09
CA ALA A 57 -1.63 -2.47 7.81
C ALA A 57 -1.65 -2.70 9.32
N ALA A 58 -2.60 -3.49 9.81
CA ALA A 58 -2.65 -3.83 11.23
C ALA A 58 -1.51 -4.76 11.64
N MET A 59 -1.06 -5.60 10.70
CA MET A 59 0.02 -6.52 10.96
C MET A 59 1.40 -5.87 10.94
N ASN A 60 1.60 -4.89 10.08
CA ASN A 60 2.91 -4.31 9.87
C ASN A 60 2.78 -2.81 9.58
N SER A 61 3.37 -2.00 10.42
CA SER A 61 3.24 -0.54 10.32
C SER A 61 3.90 0.05 9.06
N ARG A 62 4.67 -0.75 8.33
CA ARG A 62 5.22 -0.30 7.05
C ARG A 62 4.16 -0.20 5.97
N PHE A 63 3.01 -0.85 6.15
CA PHE A 63 1.88 -0.70 5.23
C PHE A 63 0.99 0.44 5.70
N ARG A 64 0.71 1.36 4.80
CA ARG A 64 -0.20 2.46 5.04
C ARG A 64 -1.30 2.38 4.00
N VAL A 65 -2.52 2.68 4.37
CA VAL A 65 -3.67 2.46 3.50
C VAL A 65 -4.43 3.76 3.29
N ILE A 66 -4.81 4.00 2.04
CA ILE A 66 -5.72 5.07 1.68
C ILE A 66 -6.92 4.43 1.01
N HIS A 67 -8.12 4.72 1.53
CA HIS A 67 -9.36 4.32 0.87
C HIS A 67 -9.94 5.54 0.19
N LYS A 68 -10.22 5.45 -1.10
CA LYS A 68 -10.75 6.59 -1.84
C LYS A 68 -11.76 6.11 -2.86
N GLU A 69 -12.55 7.03 -3.38
CA GLU A 69 -13.46 6.72 -4.46
C GLU A 69 -12.69 6.44 -5.73
N ASN A 70 -13.25 5.61 -6.59
CA ASN A 70 -12.58 5.26 -7.83
C ASN A 70 -12.32 6.50 -8.68
N GLY A 71 -11.08 6.76 -8.97
CA GLY A 71 -10.67 7.90 -9.79
C GLY A 71 -9.64 7.52 -10.83
N GLY A 72 -9.36 6.22 -10.94
CA GLY A 72 -8.42 5.73 -11.92
C GLY A 72 -6.99 5.70 -11.42
N LEU A 73 -6.13 5.15 -12.23
CA LEU A 73 -4.75 4.87 -11.85
C LEU A 73 -3.97 6.13 -11.49
N THR A 74 -4.10 7.19 -12.28
CA THR A 74 -3.37 8.42 -12.02
C THR A 74 -3.78 9.05 -10.69
N SER A 75 -5.09 9.05 -10.41
CA SER A 75 -5.60 9.58 -9.16
C SER A 75 -5.09 8.77 -7.97
N ALA A 76 -5.08 7.45 -8.08
CA ALA A 76 -4.60 6.59 -7.01
C ALA A 76 -3.11 6.83 -6.75
N ARG A 77 -2.33 6.95 -7.80
CA ARG A 77 -0.90 7.18 -7.67
C ARG A 77 -0.63 8.52 -7.00
N ASN A 78 -1.37 9.57 -7.39
CA ASN A 78 -1.18 10.89 -6.81
C ASN A 78 -1.53 10.88 -5.32
N ALA A 79 -2.58 10.17 -4.93
CA ALA A 79 -2.94 10.07 -3.53
C ALA A 79 -1.83 9.38 -2.74
N GLY A 80 -1.24 8.33 -3.31
CA GLY A 80 -0.14 7.63 -2.69
C GLY A 80 1.10 8.49 -2.52
N LEU A 81 1.41 9.27 -3.56
CA LEU A 81 2.57 10.16 -3.51
C LEU A 81 2.40 11.24 -2.43
N ALA A 82 1.18 11.73 -2.27
CA ALA A 82 0.92 12.75 -1.26
C ALA A 82 1.15 12.21 0.17
N MET A 83 0.97 10.91 0.37
CA MET A 83 1.15 10.31 1.68
C MET A 83 2.57 9.78 1.91
N ALA A 84 3.29 9.46 0.84
CA ALA A 84 4.58 8.80 0.95
C ALA A 84 5.61 9.71 1.63
N SER A 85 6.46 9.12 2.45
CA SER A 85 7.51 9.86 3.14
C SER A 85 8.90 9.45 2.71
N GLY A 86 9.04 8.36 1.97
CA GLY A 86 10.33 7.95 1.42
C GLY A 86 10.56 8.56 0.06
N GLU A 87 11.68 8.26 -0.55
CA GLU A 87 12.02 8.81 -1.86
C GLU A 87 12.10 7.78 -2.93
#